data_e83b1e53f4c7ecf079c9e457d69eaf28
#
_entry.id   e83b1e53f4c7ecf079c9e457d69eaf28
#
_cell.length_a   1.000
_cell.length_b   1.000
_cell.length_c   1.000
_cell.angle_alpha   90.00
_cell.angle_beta   90.00
_cell.angle_gamma   90.00
#
_symmetry.space_group_name_H-M   'P 1'
#
loop_
_entity.id
_entity.type
_entity.pdbx_description
1 polymer ?
#
loop_
_entity_poly.entity_id
_entity_poly.type
_entity_poly.pdbx_seq_one_letter_code
_entity_poly.pdbx_strand_id
1 'polypeptide(L)'
;MTRLWSKGAPIVVFQNGSASPDCITWQGQTHPVAEIAKQWRVNVDWWRGAPVARDYFKLATTTGLLLIIYRDHTGAWYLQRLYD
;
A
#
# COMPACT_ATOMS: atom_id res chain seq x y z
N MET A 1 -1.75 -18.16 -3.59
CA MET A 1 -3.15 -17.67 -3.67
C MET A 1 -3.18 -16.17 -3.52
N THR A 2 -3.96 -15.47 -4.33
CA THR A 2 -4.09 -14.01 -4.25
C THR A 2 -5.25 -13.64 -3.34
N ARG A 3 -5.01 -12.72 -2.42
CA ARG A 3 -6.07 -12.18 -1.56
C ARG A 3 -6.29 -10.71 -1.90
N LEU A 4 -7.56 -10.31 -1.90
CA LEU A 4 -7.97 -8.95 -2.24
C LEU A 4 -8.87 -8.40 -1.14
N TRP A 5 -8.56 -7.18 -0.70
CA TRP A 5 -9.40 -6.42 0.24
C TRP A 5 -9.93 -5.21 -0.50
N SER A 6 -11.20 -5.24 -0.87
CA SER A 6 -11.79 -4.19 -1.71
C SER A 6 -11.79 -2.82 -1.03
N LYS A 7 -11.88 -2.79 0.29
CA LYS A 7 -11.83 -1.56 1.08
C LYS A 7 -10.47 -1.31 1.73
N GLY A 8 -9.51 -2.20 1.47
CA GLY A 8 -8.20 -2.13 2.09
C GLY A 8 -8.20 -2.61 3.53
N ALA A 9 -7.16 -3.35 3.91
CA ALA A 9 -6.92 -3.75 5.29
C ALA A 9 -5.89 -2.80 5.90
N PRO A 10 -6.17 -2.18 7.06
CA PRO A 10 -5.22 -1.23 7.66
C PRO A 10 -3.88 -1.89 7.96
N ILE A 11 -2.80 -1.21 7.60
CA ILE A 11 -1.44 -1.67 7.87
C ILE A 11 -0.61 -0.51 8.40
N VAL A 12 0.53 -0.83 9.00
CA VAL A 12 1.52 0.16 9.42
C VAL A 12 2.67 0.16 8.43
N VAL A 13 3.00 1.35 7.93
CA VAL A 13 4.09 1.52 6.97
C VAL A 13 5.07 2.53 7.52
N PHE A 14 6.35 2.20 7.48
CA PHE A 14 7.42 3.11 7.84
C PHE A 14 8.07 3.66 6.59
N GLN A 15 8.31 4.96 6.59
CA GLN A 15 8.99 5.67 5.51
C GLN A 15 10.31 6.21 6.05
N ASN A 16 11.39 5.95 5.33
CA ASN A 16 12.74 6.34 5.79
C ASN A 16 13.23 7.52 4.97
N GLY A 17 12.80 8.72 5.34
CA GLY A 17 13.27 9.95 4.74
C GLY A 17 12.79 10.23 3.32
N SER A 18 11.96 9.37 2.76
CA SER A 18 11.37 9.56 1.44
C SER A 18 9.88 9.29 1.50
N ALA A 19 9.16 9.63 0.43
CA ALA A 19 7.73 9.34 0.34
C ALA A 19 7.43 7.87 0.07
N SER A 20 8.45 7.06 -0.18
CA SER A 20 8.30 5.64 -0.52
C SER A 20 8.30 4.78 0.73
N PRO A 21 7.53 3.68 0.75
CA PRO A 21 7.53 2.75 1.87
C PRO A 21 8.90 2.07 2.03
N ASP A 22 9.38 1.98 3.25
CA ASP A 22 10.63 1.29 3.58
C ASP A 22 10.39 -0.09 4.18
N CYS A 23 9.42 -0.20 5.08
CA CYS A 23 8.96 -1.49 5.59
C CYS A 23 7.49 -1.41 5.95
N ILE A 24 6.85 -2.57 6.00
CA ILE A 24 5.43 -2.67 6.34
C ILE A 24 5.26 -3.67 7.48
N THR A 25 4.24 -3.43 8.30
CA THR A 25 3.85 -4.36 9.36
C THR A 25 2.48 -4.94 8.99
N TRP A 26 2.45 -6.25 8.87
CA TRP A 26 1.26 -7.00 8.50
C TRP A 26 1.12 -8.22 9.40
N GLN A 27 -0.03 -8.37 10.06
CA GLN A 27 -0.32 -9.49 10.96
C GLN A 27 0.75 -9.68 12.03
N GLY A 28 1.21 -8.56 12.60
CA GLY A 28 2.20 -8.59 13.67
C GLY A 28 3.64 -8.85 13.24
N GLN A 29 3.90 -8.92 11.94
CA GLN A 29 5.24 -9.14 11.40
C GLN A 29 5.67 -7.95 10.57
N THR A 30 6.94 -7.58 10.68
CA THR A 30 7.54 -6.51 9.90
C THR A 30 8.22 -7.09 8.67
N HIS A 31 7.88 -6.53 7.52
CA HIS A 31 8.41 -6.96 6.23
C HIS A 31 9.14 -5.79 5.57
N PRO A 32 10.47 -5.82 5.53
CA PRO A 32 11.22 -4.79 4.82
C PRO A 32 10.93 -4.83 3.31
N VAL A 33 10.81 -3.67 2.71
CA VAL A 33 10.58 -3.55 1.26
C VAL A 33 11.90 -3.79 0.54
N ALA A 34 11.93 -4.78 -0.35
CA ALA A 34 13.10 -5.05 -1.19
C ALA A 34 13.07 -4.22 -2.46
N GLU A 35 11.88 -4.05 -3.06
CA GLU A 35 11.74 -3.38 -4.34
C GLU A 35 10.35 -2.81 -4.49
N ILE A 36 10.26 -1.61 -5.08
CA ILE A 36 8.97 -1.03 -5.51
C ILE A 36 8.89 -1.27 -7.02
N ALA A 37 8.03 -2.21 -7.42
CA ALA A 37 7.91 -2.60 -8.81
C ALA A 37 7.10 -1.59 -9.63
N LYS A 38 6.11 -0.92 -8.99
CA LYS A 38 5.28 0.05 -9.67
C LYS A 38 4.68 1.01 -8.66
N GLN A 39 4.49 2.25 -9.08
CA GLN A 39 3.85 3.30 -8.29
C GLN A 39 2.92 4.09 -9.21
N TRP A 40 1.68 4.33 -8.72
CA TRP A 40 0.74 5.15 -9.51
C TRP A 40 -0.23 5.85 -8.56
N ARG A 41 -0.88 6.89 -9.07
CA ARG A 41 -1.88 7.66 -8.35
C ARG A 41 -3.24 7.50 -9.01
N VAL A 42 -4.27 7.31 -8.18
CA VAL A 42 -5.66 7.23 -8.63
C VAL A 42 -6.46 8.32 -7.93
N ASN A 43 -7.23 9.09 -8.72
CA ASN A 43 -8.20 10.05 -8.20
C ASN A 43 -9.58 9.47 -8.45
N VAL A 44 -10.35 9.28 -7.37
CA VAL A 44 -11.67 8.65 -7.45
C VAL A 44 -12.73 9.54 -6.83
N ASP A 45 -13.99 9.26 -7.17
CA ASP A 45 -15.18 9.90 -6.58
C ASP A 45 -15.25 11.41 -6.80
N TRP A 46 -14.73 11.89 -7.93
CA TRP A 46 -14.77 13.30 -8.27
C TRP A 46 -16.22 13.84 -8.36
N TRP A 47 -17.19 12.98 -8.68
CA TRP A 47 -18.60 13.35 -8.79
C TRP A 47 -19.29 13.58 -7.44
N ARG A 48 -18.65 13.19 -6.34
CA ARG A 48 -19.21 13.40 -5.00
C ARG A 48 -18.73 14.71 -4.37
N GLY A 49 -18.03 15.52 -5.12
CA GLY A 49 -17.54 16.80 -4.66
C GLY A 49 -16.35 16.74 -3.71
N ALA A 50 -15.86 15.55 -3.41
CA ALA A 50 -14.71 15.34 -2.55
C ALA A 50 -13.74 14.39 -3.27
N PRO A 51 -12.79 14.92 -4.05
CA PRO A 51 -11.83 14.07 -4.74
C PRO A 51 -11.00 13.27 -3.74
N VAL A 52 -10.95 11.97 -3.91
CA VAL A 52 -10.13 11.08 -3.11
C VAL A 52 -8.93 10.67 -3.93
N ALA A 53 -7.74 11.10 -3.48
CA ALA A 53 -6.49 10.73 -4.13
C ALA A 53 -5.85 9.59 -3.35
N ARG A 54 -5.42 8.55 -4.06
CA ARG A 54 -4.73 7.40 -3.48
C ARG A 54 -3.44 7.16 -4.22
N ASP A 55 -2.37 6.97 -3.47
CA ASP A 55 -1.07 6.60 -4.01
C ASP A 55 -0.88 5.10 -3.83
N TYR A 56 -0.82 4.36 -4.93
CA TYR A 56 -0.67 2.91 -4.94
C TYR A 56 0.79 2.52 -5.16
N PHE A 57 1.19 1.46 -4.48
CA PHE A 57 2.53 0.89 -4.62
C PHE A 57 2.42 -0.61 -4.77
N LYS A 58 2.98 -1.14 -5.85
CA LYS A 58 3.18 -2.58 -6.01
C LYS A 58 4.62 -2.87 -5.61
N LEU A 59 4.80 -3.65 -4.55
CA LEU A 59 6.13 -3.87 -3.99
C LEU A 59 6.36 -5.32 -3.61
N ALA A 60 7.65 -5.65 -3.54
CA ALA A 60 8.12 -6.95 -3.06
C ALA A 60 8.89 -6.74 -1.78
N THR A 61 8.71 -7.65 -0.82
CA THR A 61 9.42 -7.62 0.44
C THR A 61 10.61 -8.58 0.43
N THR A 62 11.52 -8.38 1.36
CA THR A 62 12.67 -9.29 1.52
C THR A 62 12.24 -10.67 2.02
N THR A 63 11.03 -10.78 2.56
CA THR A 63 10.47 -12.03 3.05
C THR A 63 9.73 -12.82 1.97
N GLY A 64 9.71 -12.32 0.73
CA GLY A 64 9.13 -13.02 -0.41
C GLY A 64 7.68 -12.71 -0.70
N LEU A 65 7.12 -11.67 -0.09
CA LEU A 65 5.74 -11.25 -0.37
C LEU A 65 5.71 -10.26 -1.52
N LEU A 66 4.69 -10.40 -2.37
CA LEU A 66 4.36 -9.42 -3.39
C LEU A 66 3.00 -8.85 -3.06
N LEU A 67 2.91 -7.53 -2.91
CA LEU A 67 1.66 -6.89 -2.49
C LEU A 67 1.42 -5.56 -3.17
N ILE A 68 0.14 -5.15 -3.13
CA ILE A 68 -0.26 -3.80 -3.51
C ILE A 68 -0.82 -3.12 -2.27
N ILE A 69 -0.21 -2.00 -1.90
CA ILE A 69 -0.65 -1.15 -0.79
C ILE A 69 -1.00 0.23 -1.34
N TYR A 70 -1.77 0.99 -0.57
CA TYR A 70 -2.04 2.38 -0.95
C TYR A 70 -2.07 3.28 0.27
N ARG A 71 -1.74 4.53 0.04
CA ARG A 71 -1.89 5.61 1.01
C ARG A 71 -3.02 6.50 0.55
N ASP A 72 -3.97 6.79 1.46
CA ASP A 72 -5.07 7.68 1.14
C ASP A 72 -4.70 9.14 1.39
N HIS A 73 -5.66 10.04 1.16
CA HIS A 73 -5.43 11.48 1.31
C HIS A 73 -5.19 11.91 2.76
N THR A 74 -5.54 11.07 3.74
CA THR A 74 -5.30 11.36 5.16
C THR A 74 -3.94 10.89 5.63
N GLY A 75 -3.20 10.17 4.79
CA GLY A 75 -1.91 9.60 5.14
C GLY A 75 -1.98 8.21 5.71
N ALA A 76 -3.16 7.61 5.79
CA ALA A 76 -3.33 6.24 6.26
C ALA A 76 -2.96 5.24 5.16
N TRP A 77 -2.37 4.12 5.58
CA TRP A 77 -1.93 3.07 4.67
C TRP A 77 -2.82 1.86 4.76
N TYR A 78 -3.06 1.22 3.61
CA TYR A 78 -3.92 0.04 3.52
C TYR A 78 -3.31 -0.99 2.59
N LEU A 79 -3.49 -2.26 2.93
CA LEU A 79 -3.15 -3.39 2.06
C LEU A 79 -4.37 -3.70 1.20
N GLN A 80 -4.21 -3.65 -0.12
CA GLN A 80 -5.29 -3.95 -1.04
C GLN A 80 -5.20 -5.37 -1.59
N ARG A 81 -4.00 -5.84 -1.91
CA ARG A 81 -3.82 -7.15 -2.53
C ARG A 81 -2.53 -7.79 -2.05
N LEU A 82 -2.61 -9.08 -1.78
CA LEU A 82 -1.46 -9.91 -1.44
C LEU A 82 -1.41 -11.07 -2.41
N TYR A 83 -0.27 -11.22 -3.07
CA TYR A 83 0.01 -12.35 -3.95
C TYR A 83 0.82 -13.38 -3.16
N ASP A 84 0.25 -14.56 -3.01
CA ASP A 84 0.92 -15.67 -2.34
C ASP A 84 1.61 -16.57 -3.36
#